data_1c897f8bc4561b4236d85f6235356dfb
#
_entry.id   1c897f8bc4561b4236d85f6235356dfb
#
_cell.length_a   1.000
_cell.length_b   1.000
_cell.length_c   1.000
_cell.angle_alpha   90.00
_cell.angle_beta   90.00
_cell.angle_gamma   90.00
#
_symmetry.space_group_name_H-M   'P 1'
#
loop_
_entity.id
_entity.type
_entity.pdbx_description
1 polymer ?
#
loop_
_entity_poly.entity_id
_entity_poly.type
_entity_poly.pdbx_seq_one_letter_code
_entity_poly.pdbx_strand_id
1 'polypeptide(L)'
;MSRLFKQLTLALALLAMIVPAVGQTFGNPTSHRVGVETIVVPTPTNFLETSKNAPEMWESAKTFTTASVRVLAHYAPESELKTFIAGGEVRLSQYMYVQTPVRAEGIATTQAQFDKLRTGVIALQNDIAAKISPKLKDEVARASKEFGARQGEPISVKFGEIAPLSIDRNDTKALIYTTLMSVASSQSDASHEGNILSSTAFIFAKGKVLTLSVNRVMNSPRDVQIVRSFAGEWVSAILAAN
;
A
#
# COMPACT_ATOMS: atom_id res chain seq x y z
N MET A 1 40.62 -3.40 44.48
CA MET A 1 39.15 -3.59 44.26
C MET A 1 38.59 -2.58 43.27
N SER A 2 38.87 -2.59 41.99
CA SER A 2 38.26 -1.54 41.13
C SER A 2 38.18 -1.86 39.63
N ARG A 3 38.80 -2.89 39.14
CA ARG A 3 38.72 -3.21 37.68
C ARG A 3 37.72 -4.29 37.28
N LEU A 4 37.37 -5.20 38.17
CA LEU A 4 36.39 -6.27 37.89
C LEU A 4 34.93 -5.72 37.92
N PHE A 5 34.64 -4.70 38.72
CA PHE A 5 33.27 -4.14 38.80
C PHE A 5 32.87 -3.31 37.58
N LYS A 6 33.86 -2.69 36.87
CA LYS A 6 33.57 -1.92 35.63
C LYS A 6 33.29 -2.79 34.39
N GLN A 7 33.79 -3.99 34.35
CA GLN A 7 33.52 -4.89 33.21
C GLN A 7 32.19 -5.63 33.34
N LEU A 8 31.67 -5.83 34.54
CA LEU A 8 30.37 -6.46 34.76
C LEU A 8 29.20 -5.52 34.40
N THR A 9 29.37 -4.21 34.60
CA THR A 9 28.34 -3.20 34.29
C THR A 9 28.20 -2.95 32.80
N LEU A 10 29.26 -3.14 32.01
CA LEU A 10 29.22 -2.95 30.55
C LEU A 10 28.58 -4.14 29.84
N ALA A 11 28.70 -5.35 30.37
CA ALA A 11 28.09 -6.54 29.81
C ALA A 11 26.56 -6.59 30.06
N LEU A 12 26.07 -5.99 31.15
CA LEU A 12 24.64 -5.92 31.43
C LEU A 12 23.91 -4.86 30.61
N ALA A 13 24.60 -3.82 30.12
CA ALA A 13 24.00 -2.76 29.33
C ALA A 13 23.76 -3.16 27.84
N LEU A 14 24.47 -4.20 27.36
CA LEU A 14 24.27 -4.70 25.98
C LEU A 14 23.14 -5.71 25.84
N LEU A 15 22.60 -6.26 26.94
CA LEU A 15 21.51 -7.24 26.90
C LEU A 15 20.10 -6.62 26.88
N ALA A 16 19.99 -5.28 26.96
CA ALA A 16 18.70 -4.60 27.16
C ALA A 16 18.10 -3.99 25.89
N MET A 17 18.61 -4.30 24.68
CA MET A 17 18.04 -3.74 23.43
C MET A 17 17.69 -4.79 22.38
N ILE A 18 17.28 -5.98 22.77
CA ILE A 18 16.48 -6.81 21.88
C ILE A 18 15.03 -6.45 22.17
N VAL A 19 14.57 -5.30 21.68
CA VAL A 19 13.14 -5.08 21.47
C VAL A 19 12.77 -6.07 20.37
N PRO A 20 11.96 -7.10 20.64
CA PRO A 20 11.49 -7.96 19.58
C PRO A 20 10.78 -7.05 18.60
N ALA A 21 11.20 -7.03 17.35
CA ALA A 21 10.44 -6.45 16.28
C ALA A 21 9.10 -7.22 16.32
N VAL A 22 8.05 -6.58 16.81
CA VAL A 22 6.70 -7.14 16.77
C VAL A 22 6.35 -7.18 15.28
N GLY A 23 6.64 -8.31 14.65
CA GLY A 23 6.31 -8.53 13.25
C GLY A 23 4.81 -8.39 13.06
N GLN A 24 4.40 -7.91 11.89
CA GLN A 24 2.99 -7.85 11.52
C GLN A 24 2.41 -9.25 11.53
N THR A 25 1.34 -9.46 12.29
CA THR A 25 0.59 -10.72 12.25
C THR A 25 -0.49 -10.66 11.16
N PHE A 26 -0.86 -11.84 10.66
CA PHE A 26 -1.87 -11.97 9.60
C PHE A 26 -2.97 -12.91 10.08
N GLY A 27 -4.22 -12.49 9.86
CA GLY A 27 -5.41 -13.27 10.20
C GLY A 27 -5.87 -14.14 9.03
N ASN A 28 -7.15 -14.50 9.05
CA ASN A 28 -7.76 -15.38 8.06
C ASN A 28 -7.55 -14.86 6.63
N PRO A 29 -7.02 -15.67 5.71
CA PRO A 29 -6.79 -15.26 4.34
C PRO A 29 -8.11 -15.15 3.57
N THR A 30 -8.09 -14.27 2.56
CA THR A 30 -9.12 -14.21 1.52
C THR A 30 -8.58 -14.80 0.22
N SER A 31 -9.47 -15.34 -0.60
CA SER A 31 -9.11 -15.94 -1.89
C SER A 31 -9.73 -15.14 -3.02
N HIS A 32 -8.91 -14.80 -4.02
CA HIS A 32 -9.32 -14.02 -5.18
C HIS A 32 -8.97 -14.74 -6.47
N ARG A 33 -9.94 -14.82 -7.39
CA ARG A 33 -9.69 -15.42 -8.70
C ARG A 33 -9.00 -14.43 -9.63
N VAL A 34 -7.87 -14.84 -10.23
CA VAL A 34 -7.11 -14.06 -11.22
C VAL A 34 -6.92 -14.95 -12.46
N GLY A 35 -7.78 -14.77 -13.45
CA GLY A 35 -7.89 -15.71 -14.57
C GLY A 35 -8.29 -17.09 -14.08
N VAL A 36 -7.45 -18.10 -14.33
CA VAL A 36 -7.68 -19.49 -13.89
C VAL A 36 -7.11 -19.78 -12.49
N GLU A 37 -6.26 -18.90 -11.97
CA GLU A 37 -5.58 -19.08 -10.69
C GLU A 37 -6.40 -18.54 -9.51
N THR A 38 -6.25 -19.17 -8.35
CA THR A 38 -6.74 -18.67 -7.08
C THR A 38 -5.57 -18.14 -6.28
N ILE A 39 -5.58 -16.83 -6.02
CA ILE A 39 -4.60 -16.12 -5.22
C ILE A 39 -5.12 -15.98 -3.80
N VAL A 40 -4.32 -16.41 -2.85
CA VAL A 40 -4.60 -16.31 -1.42
C VAL A 40 -3.92 -15.05 -0.87
N VAL A 41 -4.70 -14.20 -0.22
CA VAL A 41 -4.22 -12.94 0.38
C VAL A 41 -4.45 -12.99 1.89
N PRO A 42 -3.40 -13.14 2.71
CA PRO A 42 -3.50 -13.05 4.16
C PRO A 42 -3.99 -11.66 4.59
N THR A 43 -5.00 -11.61 5.46
CA THR A 43 -5.54 -10.33 5.96
C THR A 43 -4.63 -9.78 7.06
N PRO A 44 -4.13 -8.55 6.94
CA PRO A 44 -3.33 -7.94 8.00
C PRO A 44 -4.15 -7.78 9.29
N THR A 45 -3.56 -8.10 10.44
CA THR A 45 -4.22 -7.93 11.74
C THR A 45 -4.55 -6.47 12.01
N ASN A 46 -5.69 -6.20 12.63
CA ASN A 46 -6.26 -4.88 12.87
C ASN A 46 -6.74 -4.13 11.61
N PHE A 47 -6.86 -4.83 10.48
CA PHE A 47 -7.46 -4.30 9.27
C PHE A 47 -8.64 -5.17 8.84
N LEU A 48 -9.64 -4.53 8.24
CA LEU A 48 -10.79 -5.22 7.66
C LEU A 48 -10.86 -4.97 6.16
N GLU A 49 -11.26 -6.00 5.42
CA GLU A 49 -11.53 -5.88 3.99
C GLU A 49 -12.85 -5.12 3.77
N THR A 50 -12.78 -4.02 3.01
CA THR A 50 -13.92 -3.11 2.86
C THR A 50 -15.04 -3.68 2.00
N SER A 51 -14.74 -4.57 1.05
CA SER A 51 -15.76 -5.18 0.19
C SER A 51 -16.88 -5.89 0.98
N LYS A 52 -16.54 -6.43 2.15
CA LYS A 52 -17.48 -7.15 3.04
C LYS A 52 -18.04 -6.26 4.14
N ASN A 53 -17.25 -5.29 4.61
CA ASN A 53 -17.55 -4.56 5.84
C ASN A 53 -18.06 -3.13 5.58
N ALA A 54 -17.69 -2.51 4.45
CA ALA A 54 -18.07 -1.15 4.09
C ALA A 54 -18.17 -1.01 2.56
N PRO A 55 -19.26 -1.49 1.94
CA PRO A 55 -19.42 -1.49 0.48
C PRO A 55 -19.27 -0.11 -0.17
N GLU A 56 -19.70 0.96 0.49
CA GLU A 56 -19.53 2.33 -0.02
C GLU A 56 -18.06 2.73 -0.13
N MET A 57 -17.25 2.41 0.89
CA MET A 57 -15.81 2.65 0.86
C MET A 57 -15.13 1.79 -0.20
N TRP A 58 -15.59 0.56 -0.40
CA TRP A 58 -15.13 -0.31 -1.47
C TRP A 58 -15.40 0.28 -2.86
N GLU A 59 -16.60 0.78 -3.12
CA GLU A 59 -16.94 1.43 -4.39
C GLU A 59 -16.11 2.71 -4.60
N SER A 60 -15.87 3.47 -3.53
CA SER A 60 -14.99 4.64 -3.57
C SER A 60 -13.56 4.24 -3.93
N ALA A 61 -13.02 3.21 -3.29
CA ALA A 61 -11.67 2.69 -3.58
C ALA A 61 -11.51 2.28 -5.06
N LYS A 62 -12.51 1.64 -5.64
CA LYS A 62 -12.52 1.29 -7.08
C LYS A 62 -12.55 2.51 -7.99
N THR A 63 -13.26 3.58 -7.59
CA THR A 63 -13.34 4.82 -8.38
C THR A 63 -11.99 5.48 -8.57
N PHE A 64 -11.12 5.43 -7.57
CA PHE A 64 -9.75 5.95 -7.64
C PHE A 64 -8.75 4.99 -8.31
N THR A 65 -9.22 3.88 -8.83
CA THR A 65 -8.40 2.91 -9.56
C THR A 65 -8.65 3.04 -11.08
N THR A 66 -7.60 2.92 -11.88
CA THR A 66 -7.73 3.00 -13.35
C THR A 66 -8.46 1.78 -13.90
N ALA A 67 -9.18 1.94 -15.02
CA ALA A 67 -9.89 0.83 -15.68
C ALA A 67 -8.98 -0.31 -16.17
N SER A 68 -7.66 -0.06 -16.26
CA SER A 68 -6.65 -1.07 -16.63
C SER A 68 -6.28 -2.02 -15.51
N VAL A 69 -6.76 -1.75 -14.28
CA VAL A 69 -6.43 -2.50 -13.07
C VAL A 69 -7.71 -2.93 -12.37
N ARG A 70 -7.78 -4.18 -11.93
CA ARG A 70 -8.87 -4.68 -11.08
C ARG A 70 -8.42 -4.72 -9.64
N VAL A 71 -9.20 -4.10 -8.75
CA VAL A 71 -9.01 -4.22 -7.30
C VAL A 71 -9.50 -5.60 -6.87
N LEU A 72 -8.62 -6.37 -6.24
CA LEU A 72 -8.93 -7.67 -5.65
C LEU A 72 -9.38 -7.51 -4.20
N ALA A 73 -8.65 -6.69 -3.43
CA ALA A 73 -8.98 -6.38 -2.05
C ALA A 73 -8.57 -4.94 -1.71
N HIS A 74 -9.32 -4.32 -0.82
CA HIS A 74 -9.00 -3.04 -0.19
C HIS A 74 -9.21 -3.18 1.31
N TYR A 75 -8.24 -2.69 2.09
CA TYR A 75 -8.23 -2.81 3.54
C TYR A 75 -8.11 -1.42 4.19
N ALA A 76 -8.82 -1.25 5.29
CA ALA A 76 -8.74 -0.07 6.15
C ALA A 76 -8.58 -0.51 7.61
N PRO A 77 -8.01 0.33 8.51
CA PRO A 77 -7.91 0.04 9.93
C PRO A 77 -9.29 -0.28 10.52
N GLU A 78 -9.36 -1.35 11.29
CA GLU A 78 -10.64 -1.83 11.87
C GLU A 78 -11.35 -0.75 12.71
N SER A 79 -10.59 0.01 13.51
CA SER A 79 -11.15 1.08 14.34
C SER A 79 -11.76 2.20 13.51
N GLU A 80 -11.08 2.62 12.43
CA GLU A 80 -11.55 3.67 11.55
C GLU A 80 -12.77 3.21 10.74
N LEU A 81 -12.73 1.96 10.26
CA LEU A 81 -13.84 1.38 9.52
C LEU A 81 -15.11 1.25 10.39
N LYS A 82 -14.97 0.87 11.67
CA LYS A 82 -16.09 0.85 12.62
C LYS A 82 -16.71 2.23 12.83
N THR A 83 -15.87 3.28 12.92
CA THR A 83 -16.35 4.65 13.01
C THR A 83 -17.13 5.05 11.76
N PHE A 84 -16.62 4.72 10.57
CA PHE A 84 -17.29 4.96 9.30
C PHE A 84 -18.67 4.28 9.23
N ILE A 85 -18.73 2.99 9.57
CA ILE A 85 -19.98 2.20 9.58
C ILE A 85 -21.02 2.79 10.55
N ALA A 86 -20.56 3.38 11.66
CA ALA A 86 -21.43 4.07 12.62
C ALA A 86 -21.88 5.48 12.14
N GLY A 87 -21.53 5.89 10.92
CA GLY A 87 -21.89 7.20 10.34
C GLY A 87 -20.97 8.34 10.78
N GLY A 88 -19.82 8.04 11.41
CA GLY A 88 -18.84 9.05 11.77
C GLY A 88 -17.95 9.45 10.58
N GLU A 89 -17.47 10.68 10.60
CA GLU A 89 -16.46 11.13 9.66
C GLU A 89 -15.14 10.42 9.91
N VAL A 90 -14.53 9.90 8.85
CA VAL A 90 -13.26 9.18 8.93
C VAL A 90 -12.29 9.67 7.87
N ARG A 91 -11.07 9.97 8.31
CA ARG A 91 -9.91 10.09 7.44
C ARG A 91 -9.02 8.88 7.68
N LEU A 92 -8.87 8.05 6.66
CA LEU A 92 -8.04 6.86 6.78
C LEU A 92 -6.58 7.26 7.04
N SER A 93 -6.05 6.85 8.19
CA SER A 93 -4.63 7.02 8.51
C SER A 93 -3.75 6.10 7.66
N GLN A 94 -4.31 4.95 7.26
CA GLN A 94 -3.66 3.95 6.43
C GLN A 94 -4.72 3.20 5.61
N TYR A 95 -4.38 2.86 4.36
CA TYR A 95 -5.23 2.01 3.53
C TYR A 95 -4.36 1.19 2.57
N MET A 96 -4.90 0.07 2.12
CA MET A 96 -4.12 -0.87 1.33
C MET A 96 -4.94 -1.47 0.20
N TYR A 97 -4.24 -1.75 -0.90
CA TYR A 97 -4.81 -2.40 -2.07
C TYR A 97 -4.04 -3.66 -2.42
N VAL A 98 -4.77 -4.67 -2.88
CA VAL A 98 -4.24 -5.74 -3.71
C VAL A 98 -4.96 -5.68 -5.05
N GLN A 99 -4.21 -5.65 -6.12
CA GLN A 99 -4.71 -5.38 -7.48
C GLN A 99 -4.05 -6.30 -8.49
N THR A 100 -4.66 -6.42 -9.66
CA THR A 100 -4.09 -7.13 -10.82
C THR A 100 -4.35 -6.34 -12.09
N PRO A 101 -3.39 -6.29 -13.06
CA PRO A 101 -3.65 -5.72 -14.37
C PRO A 101 -4.68 -6.57 -15.13
N VAL A 102 -5.79 -5.95 -15.56
CA VAL A 102 -6.89 -6.65 -16.24
C VAL A 102 -6.39 -7.44 -17.47
N ARG A 103 -5.47 -6.86 -18.24
CA ARG A 103 -4.90 -7.50 -19.44
C ARG A 103 -4.04 -8.72 -19.13
N ALA A 104 -3.51 -8.84 -17.92
CA ALA A 104 -2.66 -9.95 -17.50
C ALA A 104 -3.44 -11.10 -16.85
N GLU A 105 -4.72 -10.91 -16.53
CA GLU A 105 -5.51 -11.95 -15.84
C GLU A 105 -5.65 -13.24 -16.62
N GLY A 106 -5.92 -13.14 -17.92
CA GLY A 106 -6.09 -14.29 -18.82
C GLY A 106 -4.75 -14.93 -19.25
N ILE A 107 -3.61 -14.33 -18.92
CA ILE A 107 -2.30 -14.73 -19.43
C ILE A 107 -1.46 -15.28 -18.29
N ALA A 108 -0.73 -16.37 -18.52
CA ALA A 108 0.33 -16.81 -17.61
C ALA A 108 1.59 -15.97 -17.87
N THR A 109 2.01 -15.21 -16.87
CA THR A 109 3.28 -14.48 -16.91
C THR A 109 4.44 -15.44 -16.65
N THR A 110 5.50 -15.34 -17.42
CA THR A 110 6.74 -16.07 -17.18
C THR A 110 7.68 -15.30 -16.25
N GLN A 111 8.65 -15.99 -15.66
CA GLN A 111 9.68 -15.34 -14.85
C GLN A 111 10.42 -14.25 -15.64
N ALA A 112 10.81 -14.54 -16.89
CA ALA A 112 11.51 -13.56 -17.74
C ALA A 112 10.68 -12.29 -18.02
N GLN A 113 9.36 -12.43 -18.17
CA GLN A 113 8.47 -11.28 -18.32
C GLN A 113 8.37 -10.46 -17.02
N PHE A 114 8.34 -11.13 -15.86
CA PHE A 114 8.36 -10.46 -14.58
C PHE A 114 9.69 -9.74 -14.33
N ASP A 115 10.82 -10.36 -14.69
CA ASP A 115 12.14 -9.73 -14.57
C ASP A 115 12.25 -8.48 -15.45
N LYS A 116 11.71 -8.53 -16.68
CA LYS A 116 11.62 -7.35 -17.55
C LYS A 116 10.74 -6.25 -16.94
N LEU A 117 9.61 -6.62 -16.34
CA LEU A 117 8.73 -5.67 -15.63
C LEU A 117 9.51 -4.97 -14.51
N ARG A 118 10.19 -5.73 -13.63
CA ARG A 118 10.98 -5.19 -12.52
C ARG A 118 12.03 -4.20 -13.00
N THR A 119 12.82 -4.58 -14.00
CA THR A 119 13.85 -3.71 -14.59
C THR A 119 13.24 -2.43 -15.16
N GLY A 120 12.10 -2.53 -15.86
CA GLY A 120 11.39 -1.38 -16.40
C GLY A 120 10.85 -0.44 -15.31
N VAL A 121 10.29 -1.00 -14.24
CA VAL A 121 9.79 -0.18 -13.11
C VAL A 121 10.94 0.55 -12.40
N ILE A 122 12.08 -0.11 -12.17
CA ILE A 122 13.26 0.51 -11.55
C ILE A 122 13.78 1.66 -12.41
N ALA A 123 13.88 1.47 -13.72
CA ALA A 123 14.30 2.53 -14.63
C ALA A 123 13.35 3.74 -14.59
N LEU A 124 12.03 3.47 -14.56
CA LEU A 124 11.01 4.52 -14.46
C LEU A 124 11.04 5.29 -13.14
N GLN A 125 11.45 4.67 -12.02
CA GLN A 125 11.53 5.36 -10.72
C GLN A 125 12.45 6.58 -10.79
N ASN A 126 13.51 6.52 -11.57
CA ASN A 126 14.44 7.64 -11.78
C ASN A 126 13.81 8.78 -12.61
N ASP A 127 12.82 8.48 -13.45
CA ASP A 127 12.13 9.43 -14.33
C ASP A 127 10.81 9.97 -13.72
N ILE A 128 10.18 9.24 -12.79
CA ILE A 128 8.89 9.61 -12.18
C ILE A 128 9.01 10.94 -11.42
N ALA A 129 10.14 11.19 -10.77
CA ALA A 129 10.40 12.48 -10.11
C ALA A 129 10.29 13.69 -11.10
N ALA A 130 10.46 13.45 -12.40
CA ALA A 130 10.42 14.49 -13.42
C ALA A 130 9.08 14.60 -14.18
N LYS A 131 8.21 13.57 -14.12
CA LYS A 131 7.04 13.47 -15.02
C LYS A 131 5.84 12.83 -14.33
N ILE A 132 5.13 13.56 -13.47
CA ILE A 132 3.72 13.17 -13.20
C ILE A 132 3.02 13.20 -14.57
N SER A 133 2.69 12.01 -15.06
CA SER A 133 2.05 11.89 -16.38
C SER A 133 0.78 12.74 -16.42
N PRO A 134 0.58 13.57 -17.46
CA PRO A 134 -0.69 14.27 -17.66
C PRO A 134 -1.90 13.36 -17.53
N LYS A 135 -1.78 12.13 -18.03
CA LYS A 135 -2.81 11.09 -17.92
C LYS A 135 -3.20 10.78 -16.47
N LEU A 136 -2.24 10.74 -15.53
CA LEU A 136 -2.56 10.53 -14.10
C LEU A 136 -3.38 11.70 -13.55
N LYS A 137 -3.05 12.93 -13.93
CA LYS A 137 -3.82 14.12 -13.52
C LYS A 137 -5.25 14.06 -14.04
N ASP A 138 -5.45 13.65 -15.29
CA ASP A 138 -6.77 13.51 -15.90
C ASP A 138 -7.58 12.41 -15.22
N GLU A 139 -6.97 11.26 -14.91
CA GLU A 139 -7.61 10.15 -14.20
C GLU A 139 -8.04 10.56 -12.78
N VAL A 140 -7.18 11.30 -12.06
CA VAL A 140 -7.51 11.82 -10.72
C VAL A 140 -8.63 12.84 -10.78
N ALA A 141 -8.61 13.75 -11.74
CA ALA A 141 -9.68 14.74 -11.92
C ALA A 141 -11.02 14.06 -12.23
N ARG A 142 -11.02 13.03 -13.08
CA ARG A 142 -12.21 12.21 -13.37
C ARG A 142 -12.70 11.52 -12.09
N ALA A 143 -11.83 10.82 -11.37
CA ALA A 143 -12.19 10.11 -10.14
C ALA A 143 -12.75 11.05 -9.07
N SER A 144 -12.15 12.22 -8.91
CA SER A 144 -12.64 13.26 -7.98
C SER A 144 -14.05 13.72 -8.33
N LYS A 145 -14.32 13.96 -9.62
CA LYS A 145 -15.65 14.36 -10.12
C LYS A 145 -16.69 13.27 -9.88
N GLU A 146 -16.35 12.01 -10.20
CA GLU A 146 -17.24 10.87 -9.98
C GLU A 146 -17.53 10.63 -8.49
N PHE A 147 -16.52 10.78 -7.65
CA PHE A 147 -16.66 10.64 -6.21
C PHE A 147 -17.52 11.76 -5.63
N GLY A 148 -17.26 13.02 -6.02
CA GLY A 148 -18.05 14.17 -5.61
C GLY A 148 -19.53 14.04 -6.01
N ALA A 149 -19.81 13.55 -7.22
CA ALA A 149 -21.17 13.32 -7.68
C ALA A 149 -21.93 12.27 -6.83
N ARG A 150 -21.24 11.25 -6.30
CA ARG A 150 -21.84 10.25 -5.40
C ARG A 150 -22.10 10.80 -4.00
N GLN A 151 -21.24 11.70 -3.53
CA GLN A 151 -21.39 12.33 -2.21
C GLN A 151 -22.34 13.52 -2.22
N GLY A 152 -22.80 13.98 -3.39
CA GLY A 152 -23.65 15.17 -3.53
C GLY A 152 -22.90 16.48 -3.35
N GLU A 153 -21.57 16.47 -3.29
CA GLU A 153 -20.73 17.65 -3.06
C GLU A 153 -19.53 17.67 -4.02
N PRO A 154 -19.08 18.86 -4.48
CA PRO A 154 -17.88 18.98 -5.27
C PRO A 154 -16.65 18.57 -4.45
N ILE A 155 -15.92 17.56 -4.94
CA ILE A 155 -14.67 17.12 -4.34
C ILE A 155 -13.56 17.27 -5.39
N SER A 156 -12.45 17.87 -4.97
CA SER A 156 -11.23 17.96 -5.78
C SER A 156 -10.08 17.31 -5.05
N VAL A 157 -9.40 16.36 -5.70
CA VAL A 157 -8.15 15.78 -5.21
C VAL A 157 -7.06 16.16 -6.21
N LYS A 158 -5.93 16.65 -5.71
CA LYS A 158 -4.74 16.96 -6.51
C LYS A 158 -3.55 16.23 -5.93
N PHE A 159 -2.84 15.53 -6.79
CA PHE A 159 -1.52 15.01 -6.45
C PHE A 159 -0.46 16.02 -6.83
N GLY A 160 0.41 16.32 -5.88
CA GLY A 160 1.59 17.15 -6.06
C GLY A 160 2.80 16.34 -6.52
N GLU A 161 3.95 16.67 -5.97
CA GLU A 161 5.20 15.98 -6.28
C GLU A 161 5.20 14.55 -5.74
N ILE A 162 5.73 13.62 -6.54
CA ILE A 162 6.01 12.24 -6.14
C ILE A 162 7.53 12.10 -6.05
N ALA A 163 8.04 11.89 -4.85
CA ALA A 163 9.46 11.68 -4.58
C ALA A 163 9.74 10.19 -4.32
N PRO A 164 10.57 9.51 -5.13
CA PRO A 164 11.02 8.17 -4.81
C PRO A 164 11.93 8.22 -3.57
N LEU A 165 11.71 7.34 -2.59
CA LEU A 165 12.52 7.27 -1.38
C LEU A 165 13.50 6.11 -1.43
N SER A 166 13.06 4.93 -1.87
CA SER A 166 13.88 3.71 -1.83
C SER A 166 13.32 2.59 -2.68
N ILE A 167 14.20 1.66 -3.05
CA ILE A 167 13.86 0.30 -3.43
C ILE A 167 14.13 -0.57 -2.21
N ASP A 168 13.07 -1.19 -1.66
CA ASP A 168 13.10 -1.91 -0.39
C ASP A 168 13.32 -3.41 -0.57
N ARG A 169 12.90 -3.93 -1.72
CA ARG A 169 13.09 -5.33 -2.11
C ARG A 169 13.19 -5.44 -3.63
N ASN A 170 14.11 -6.26 -4.12
CA ASN A 170 14.25 -6.54 -5.54
C ASN A 170 14.82 -7.95 -5.73
N ASP A 171 13.94 -8.93 -5.79
CA ASP A 171 14.29 -10.34 -6.02
C ASP A 171 13.45 -10.98 -7.14
N THR A 172 13.61 -12.27 -7.37
CA THR A 172 12.90 -13.00 -8.44
C THR A 172 11.40 -13.07 -8.25
N LYS A 173 10.86 -12.81 -7.05
CA LYS A 173 9.44 -12.93 -6.71
C LYS A 173 8.76 -11.59 -6.44
N ALA A 174 9.53 -10.56 -6.07
CA ALA A 174 8.97 -9.27 -5.73
C ALA A 174 9.91 -8.10 -6.01
N LEU A 175 9.30 -6.96 -6.35
CA LEU A 175 9.91 -5.64 -6.31
C LEU A 175 9.08 -4.79 -5.37
N ILE A 176 9.69 -4.20 -4.35
CA ILE A 176 9.03 -3.23 -3.45
C ILE A 176 9.80 -1.92 -3.51
N TYR A 177 9.09 -0.82 -3.67
CA TYR A 177 9.64 0.52 -3.59
C TYR A 177 8.72 1.45 -2.81
N THR A 178 9.30 2.45 -2.18
CA THR A 178 8.57 3.44 -1.38
C THR A 178 8.69 4.82 -2.00
N THR A 179 7.58 5.54 -2.06
CA THR A 179 7.47 6.92 -2.52
C THR A 179 6.80 7.79 -1.48
N LEU A 180 7.13 9.08 -1.51
CA LEU A 180 6.40 10.13 -0.79
C LEU A 180 5.63 10.95 -1.82
N MET A 181 4.35 11.21 -1.56
CA MET A 181 3.48 11.96 -2.45
C MET A 181 2.76 13.05 -1.68
N SER A 182 2.82 14.27 -2.18
CA SER A 182 2.00 15.37 -1.67
C SER A 182 0.59 15.26 -2.21
N VAL A 183 -0.40 15.43 -1.35
CA VAL A 183 -1.82 15.38 -1.72
C VAL A 183 -2.52 16.61 -1.16
N ALA A 184 -3.28 17.27 -2.00
CA ALA A 184 -4.23 18.30 -1.58
C ALA A 184 -5.64 17.84 -1.94
N SER A 185 -6.57 17.95 -1.00
CA SER A 185 -7.98 17.71 -1.25
C SER A 185 -8.80 18.90 -0.78
N SER A 186 -9.85 19.22 -1.51
CA SER A 186 -10.84 20.21 -1.11
C SER A 186 -12.24 19.63 -1.24
N GLN A 187 -13.04 19.85 -0.22
CA GLN A 187 -14.45 19.50 -0.17
C GLN A 187 -15.20 20.70 0.44
N SER A 188 -16.17 21.25 -0.29
CA SER A 188 -16.86 22.49 0.12
C SER A 188 -15.84 23.59 0.49
N ASP A 189 -15.88 24.10 1.71
CA ASP A 189 -15.00 25.18 2.21
C ASP A 189 -13.74 24.67 2.94
N ALA A 190 -13.55 23.35 3.02
CA ALA A 190 -12.40 22.75 3.71
C ALA A 190 -11.32 22.31 2.70
N SER A 191 -10.12 22.82 2.89
CA SER A 191 -8.92 22.38 2.14
C SER A 191 -7.99 21.61 3.07
N HIS A 192 -7.48 20.48 2.60
CA HIS A 192 -6.57 19.64 3.35
C HIS A 192 -5.35 19.33 2.50
N GLU A 193 -4.20 19.61 3.06
CA GLU A 193 -2.91 19.25 2.48
C GLU A 193 -2.20 18.25 3.38
N GLY A 194 -1.51 17.32 2.79
CA GLY A 194 -0.75 16.31 3.53
C GLY A 194 0.18 15.52 2.64
N ASN A 195 0.97 14.69 3.27
CA ASN A 195 1.87 13.79 2.59
C ASN A 195 1.42 12.34 2.82
N ILE A 196 1.44 11.55 1.75
CA ILE A 196 1.15 10.11 1.80
C ILE A 196 2.43 9.36 1.45
N LEU A 197 2.81 8.46 2.33
CA LEU A 197 3.79 7.42 2.05
C LEU A 197 3.09 6.26 1.35
N SER A 198 3.65 5.81 0.23
CA SER A 198 3.16 4.66 -0.51
C SER A 198 4.28 3.66 -0.70
N SER A 199 4.19 2.48 -0.09
CA SER A 199 5.05 1.36 -0.42
C SER A 199 4.31 0.45 -1.39
N THR A 200 4.80 0.41 -2.63
CA THR A 200 4.20 -0.36 -3.73
C THR A 200 5.03 -1.59 -4.02
N ALA A 201 4.38 -2.74 -4.14
CA ALA A 201 5.01 -3.99 -4.52
C ALA A 201 4.41 -4.55 -5.81
N PHE A 202 5.29 -5.05 -6.69
CA PHE A 202 4.93 -6.00 -7.73
C PHE A 202 5.31 -7.39 -7.26
N ILE A 203 4.36 -8.33 -7.31
CA ILE A 203 4.51 -9.68 -6.78
C ILE A 203 4.26 -10.68 -7.92
N PHE A 204 5.15 -11.64 -8.06
CA PHE A 204 5.00 -12.75 -8.99
C PHE A 204 4.60 -14.02 -8.23
N ALA A 205 3.33 -14.42 -8.33
CA ALA A 205 2.78 -15.59 -7.67
C ALA A 205 1.91 -16.40 -8.63
N LYS A 206 2.09 -17.72 -8.66
CA LYS A 206 1.32 -18.66 -9.53
C LYS A 206 1.21 -18.21 -10.99
N GLY A 207 2.30 -17.67 -11.57
CA GLY A 207 2.28 -17.17 -12.95
C GLY A 207 1.42 -15.91 -13.15
N LYS A 208 1.09 -15.18 -12.10
CA LYS A 208 0.35 -13.92 -12.13
C LYS A 208 1.17 -12.78 -11.54
N VAL A 209 0.93 -11.58 -12.04
CA VAL A 209 1.46 -10.35 -11.47
C VAL A 209 0.39 -9.68 -10.64
N LEU A 210 0.69 -9.43 -9.38
CA LEU A 210 -0.12 -8.64 -8.48
C LEU A 210 0.59 -7.33 -8.19
N THR A 211 -0.19 -6.29 -7.95
CA THR A 211 0.29 -5.04 -7.36
C THR A 211 -0.31 -4.92 -5.98
N LEU A 212 0.54 -4.70 -4.99
CA LEU A 212 0.14 -4.39 -3.63
C LEU A 212 0.58 -2.97 -3.31
N SER A 213 -0.25 -2.19 -2.64
CA SER A 213 0.16 -0.90 -2.10
C SER A 213 -0.27 -0.74 -0.65
N VAL A 214 0.65 -0.26 0.18
CA VAL A 214 0.42 0.18 1.55
C VAL A 214 0.57 1.68 1.57
N ASN A 215 -0.53 2.39 1.80
CA ASN A 215 -0.58 3.85 1.81
C ASN A 215 -0.83 4.33 3.23
N ARG A 216 -0.05 5.30 3.69
CA ARG A 216 -0.14 5.85 5.05
C ARG A 216 0.05 7.36 5.05
N VAL A 217 -0.79 8.07 5.78
CA VAL A 217 -0.58 9.50 6.04
C VAL A 217 0.70 9.66 6.83
N MET A 218 1.62 10.49 6.34
CA MET A 218 2.89 10.75 7.00
C MET A 218 2.71 11.79 8.09
N ASN A 219 2.80 11.38 9.34
CA ASN A 219 2.76 12.25 10.51
C ASN A 219 4.15 12.40 11.15
N SER A 220 5.06 11.48 10.87
CA SER A 220 6.42 11.47 11.42
C SER A 220 7.40 10.74 10.49
N PRO A 221 8.71 10.97 10.62
CA PRO A 221 9.74 10.20 9.90
C PRO A 221 9.70 8.68 10.17
N ARG A 222 9.15 8.26 11.32
CA ARG A 222 9.00 6.83 11.67
C ARG A 222 8.00 6.12 10.78
N ASP A 223 7.04 6.84 10.19
CA ASP A 223 6.02 6.26 9.31
C ASP A 223 6.65 5.64 8.06
N VAL A 224 7.80 6.15 7.60
CA VAL A 224 8.55 5.56 6.48
C VAL A 224 8.93 4.12 6.79
N GLN A 225 9.51 3.87 7.95
CA GLN A 225 9.91 2.53 8.35
C GLN A 225 8.69 1.62 8.58
N ILE A 226 7.61 2.15 9.17
CA ILE A 226 6.37 1.41 9.39
C ILE A 226 5.80 0.90 8.07
N VAL A 227 5.67 1.77 7.08
CA VAL A 227 5.08 1.41 5.77
C VAL A 227 5.94 0.38 5.02
N ARG A 228 7.26 0.55 5.07
CA ARG A 228 8.24 -0.36 4.43
C ARG A 228 8.23 -1.75 5.04
N SER A 229 8.33 -1.84 6.37
CA SER A 229 8.29 -3.12 7.10
C SER A 229 6.97 -3.84 6.84
N PHE A 230 5.85 -3.11 6.96
CA PHE A 230 4.52 -3.65 6.73
C PHE A 230 4.39 -4.26 5.32
N ALA A 231 4.78 -3.50 4.29
CA ALA A 231 4.71 -3.98 2.91
C ALA A 231 5.59 -5.22 2.69
N GLY A 232 6.83 -5.22 3.23
CA GLY A 232 7.75 -6.34 3.14
C GLY A 232 7.23 -7.62 3.78
N GLU A 233 6.67 -7.51 4.98
CA GLU A 233 6.08 -8.63 5.72
C GLU A 233 4.82 -9.17 5.01
N TRP A 234 3.95 -8.28 4.53
CA TRP A 234 2.73 -8.70 3.83
C TRP A 234 3.03 -9.37 2.48
N VAL A 235 3.97 -8.83 1.70
CA VAL A 235 4.46 -9.48 0.46
C VAL A 235 5.00 -10.87 0.77
N SER A 236 5.78 -11.03 1.84
CA SER A 236 6.32 -12.33 2.24
C SER A 236 5.22 -13.31 2.65
N ALA A 237 4.18 -12.84 3.36
CA ALA A 237 3.02 -13.65 3.73
C ALA A 237 2.20 -14.09 2.49
N ILE A 238 1.99 -13.19 1.52
CA ILE A 238 1.31 -13.52 0.25
C ILE A 238 2.12 -14.58 -0.52
N LEU A 239 3.43 -14.41 -0.64
CA LEU A 239 4.29 -15.36 -1.34
C LEU A 239 4.30 -16.74 -0.65
N ALA A 240 4.28 -16.78 0.67
CA ALA A 240 4.23 -18.02 1.44
C ALA A 240 2.88 -18.75 1.30
N ALA A 241 1.78 -18.03 1.04
CA ALA A 241 0.44 -18.59 0.88
C ALA A 241 0.13 -19.06 -0.55
N ASN A 242 1.02 -18.80 -1.54
CA ASN A 242 0.81 -19.05 -2.97
C ASN A 242 1.97 -19.82 -3.61
#